data_10e89667d4d642706c6c4361f0e74520
#
_entry.id   10e89667d4d642706c6c4361f0e74520
#
_cell.length_a   1.000
_cell.length_b   1.000
_cell.length_c   1.000
_cell.angle_alpha   90.00
_cell.angle_beta   90.00
_cell.angle_gamma   90.00
#
_symmetry.space_group_name_H-M   'P 1'
#
loop_
_entity.id
_entity.type
_entity.pdbx_description
1 polymer ?
#
loop_
_entity_poly.entity_id
_entity_poly.type
_entity_poly.pdbx_seq_one_letter_code
_entity_poly.pdbx_strand_id
1 'polypeptide(L)'
;MVKIKAKIRLNNKRQTPFRSGYWPTFNFIDNMKTGGRITLIHKDEFFPGEEGIVEITFINDRYLGGEFRVGAKFTFDEGSEVIGEGIVVQILSMNS
;
A
#
# COMPACT_ATOMS: atom_id res chain seq x y z
N MET A 1 9.53 12.26 -0.01
CA MET A 1 9.12 10.93 -0.48
C MET A 1 9.27 9.93 0.65
N VAL A 2 8.31 9.06 0.82
CA VAL A 2 8.32 8.05 1.87
C VAL A 2 8.29 6.68 1.22
N LYS A 3 9.17 5.78 1.66
CA LYS A 3 9.20 4.42 1.14
C LYS A 3 9.14 3.43 2.31
N ILE A 4 8.27 2.45 2.19
CA ILE A 4 8.07 1.43 3.21
C ILE A 4 8.09 0.04 2.60
N LYS A 5 8.31 -0.96 3.46
CA LYS A 5 7.88 -2.33 3.19
C LYS A 5 6.60 -2.58 3.97
N ALA A 6 5.67 -3.26 3.34
CA ALA A 6 4.40 -3.58 3.96
C ALA A 6 4.00 -5.00 3.59
N LYS A 7 3.34 -5.68 4.53
CA LYS A 7 2.68 -6.94 4.23
C LYS A 7 1.26 -6.60 3.84
N ILE A 8 0.87 -6.97 2.63
CA ILE A 8 -0.46 -6.66 2.12
C ILE A 8 -1.19 -7.93 1.73
N ARG A 9 -2.51 -7.82 1.68
CA ARG A 9 -3.39 -8.86 1.18
C ARG A 9 -4.34 -8.22 0.18
N LEU A 10 -4.38 -8.78 -1.04
CA LEU A 10 -5.32 -8.36 -2.06
C LEU A 10 -6.58 -9.22 -1.93
N ASN A 11 -7.75 -8.58 -1.79
CA ASN A 11 -8.99 -9.32 -1.69
C ASN A 11 -9.50 -9.72 -3.09
N ASN A 12 -10.65 -10.39 -3.15
CA ASN A 12 -11.20 -10.90 -4.41
C ASN A 12 -12.09 -9.89 -5.14
N LYS A 13 -12.19 -8.65 -4.67
CA LYS A 13 -12.92 -7.59 -5.37
C LYS A 13 -12.25 -7.23 -6.69
N ARG A 14 -10.90 -7.21 -6.68
CA ARG A 14 -10.15 -7.07 -7.91
C ARG A 14 -9.99 -8.47 -8.51
N GLN A 15 -10.37 -8.63 -9.77
CA GLN A 15 -10.38 -9.95 -10.41
C GLN A 15 -9.11 -10.27 -11.18
N THR A 16 -8.25 -9.27 -11.38
CA THR A 16 -6.99 -9.44 -12.11
C THR A 16 -5.81 -9.14 -11.20
N PRO A 17 -4.64 -9.76 -11.46
CA PRO A 17 -3.44 -9.40 -10.70
C PRO A 17 -2.96 -8.01 -11.07
N PHE A 18 -2.09 -7.42 -10.22
CA PHE A 18 -1.40 -6.21 -10.58
C PHE A 18 0.11 -6.46 -10.63
N ARG A 19 0.82 -5.54 -11.27
CA ARG A 19 2.28 -5.59 -11.45
C ARG A 19 2.93 -4.42 -10.75
N SER A 20 4.26 -4.46 -10.66
CA SER A 20 5.03 -3.32 -10.14
C SER A 20 4.67 -2.06 -10.91
N GLY A 21 4.53 -0.96 -10.18
CA GLY A 21 4.10 0.31 -10.73
C GLY A 21 2.62 0.59 -10.51
N TYR A 22 1.86 -0.38 -10.00
CA TYR A 22 0.45 -0.19 -9.67
C TYR A 22 0.31 0.92 -8.63
N TRP A 23 -0.65 1.81 -8.85
CA TRP A 23 -0.77 3.04 -8.06
C TRP A 23 -2.18 3.21 -7.50
N PRO A 24 -2.54 2.45 -6.46
CA PRO A 24 -3.83 2.64 -5.79
C PRO A 24 -3.80 3.81 -4.83
N THR A 25 -4.92 4.09 -4.18
CA THR A 25 -4.96 5.02 -3.07
C THR A 25 -5.00 4.27 -1.74
N PHE A 26 -4.36 4.86 -0.73
CA PHE A 26 -4.18 4.26 0.59
C PHE A 26 -4.90 5.05 1.65
N ASN A 27 -5.43 4.35 2.65
CA ASN A 27 -6.18 4.95 3.74
C ASN A 27 -5.45 4.67 5.06
N PHE A 28 -4.73 5.66 5.54
CA PHE A 28 -4.11 5.64 6.89
C PHE A 28 -4.92 6.51 7.85
N ILE A 29 -5.61 7.50 7.33
CA ILE A 29 -6.47 8.43 8.08
C ILE A 29 -7.85 8.37 7.47
N ASP A 30 -8.88 8.32 8.30
CA ASP A 30 -10.27 8.28 7.82
C ASP A 30 -10.56 9.47 6.91
N ASN A 31 -11.14 9.18 5.76
CA ASN A 31 -11.55 10.17 4.77
C ASN A 31 -10.41 10.97 4.14
N MET A 32 -9.17 10.53 4.30
CA MET A 32 -8.01 11.16 3.68
C MET A 32 -7.18 10.11 2.97
N LYS A 33 -7.20 10.15 1.65
CA LYS A 33 -6.52 9.15 0.82
C LYS A 33 -5.21 9.71 0.29
N THR A 34 -4.21 8.84 0.18
CA THR A 34 -2.94 9.20 -0.42
C THR A 34 -2.57 8.17 -1.48
N GLY A 35 -2.04 8.64 -2.61
CA GLY A 35 -1.57 7.76 -3.67
C GLY A 35 -0.21 7.17 -3.31
N GLY A 36 -0.03 5.90 -3.65
CA GLY A 36 1.25 5.24 -3.46
C GLY A 36 1.49 4.23 -4.54
N ARG A 37 2.75 4.07 -4.91
CA ARG A 37 3.15 3.13 -5.97
C ARG A 37 3.68 1.85 -5.32
N ILE A 38 3.11 0.72 -5.72
CA ILE A 38 3.55 -0.59 -5.22
C ILE A 38 4.61 -1.15 -6.15
N THR A 39 5.71 -1.59 -5.56
CA THR A 39 6.79 -2.31 -6.25
C THR A 39 6.85 -3.71 -5.67
N LEU A 40 6.71 -4.71 -6.53
CA LEU A 40 6.75 -6.11 -6.11
C LEU A 40 8.19 -6.56 -5.88
N ILE A 41 8.37 -7.50 -4.95
CA ILE A 41 9.67 -8.03 -4.57
C ILE A 41 9.74 -9.48 -5.02
N HIS A 42 10.67 -9.78 -5.93
CA HIS A 42 10.94 -11.15 -6.41
C HIS A 42 9.74 -11.84 -7.05
N LYS A 43 8.82 -11.08 -7.62
CA LYS A 43 7.69 -11.63 -8.35
C LYS A 43 7.21 -10.61 -9.40
N ASP A 44 6.52 -11.11 -10.41
CA ASP A 44 6.05 -10.27 -11.52
C ASP A 44 4.62 -9.80 -11.33
N GLU A 45 3.82 -10.56 -10.59
CA GLU A 45 2.40 -10.28 -10.42
C GLU A 45 1.96 -10.59 -9.01
N PHE A 46 0.95 -9.84 -8.54
CA PHE A 46 0.34 -10.04 -7.23
C PHE A 46 -1.13 -10.37 -7.48
N PHE A 47 -1.56 -11.55 -7.06
CA PHE A 47 -2.86 -12.10 -7.43
C PHE A 47 -3.93 -11.84 -6.38
N PRO A 48 -5.23 -11.75 -6.80
CA PRO A 48 -6.33 -11.68 -5.83
C PRO A 48 -6.27 -12.84 -4.85
N GLY A 49 -6.46 -12.53 -3.57
CA GLY A 49 -6.37 -13.50 -2.48
C GLY A 49 -4.97 -13.74 -1.96
N GLU A 50 -3.97 -13.23 -2.64
CA GLU A 50 -2.58 -13.39 -2.23
C GLU A 50 -2.22 -12.44 -1.08
N GLU A 51 -1.29 -12.88 -0.23
CA GLU A 51 -0.70 -12.07 0.83
C GLU A 51 0.80 -12.10 0.66
N GLY A 52 1.46 -10.97 0.85
CA GLY A 52 2.91 -10.92 0.71
C GLY A 52 3.48 -9.55 1.02
N ILE A 53 4.82 -9.48 1.01
CA ILE A 53 5.58 -8.26 1.30
C ILE A 53 5.83 -7.52 -0.01
N VAL A 54 5.57 -6.21 0.02
CA VAL A 54 5.81 -5.31 -1.11
C VAL A 54 6.50 -4.05 -0.62
N GLU A 55 7.07 -3.28 -1.54
CA GLU A 55 7.50 -1.92 -1.25
C GLU A 55 6.42 -0.97 -1.73
N ILE A 56 6.20 0.12 -0.97
CA ILE A 56 5.26 1.16 -1.36
C ILE A 56 5.97 2.49 -1.24
N THR A 57 5.87 3.32 -2.28
CA THR A 57 6.45 4.65 -2.32
C THR A 57 5.34 5.68 -2.36
N PHE A 58 5.32 6.58 -1.37
CA PHE A 58 4.40 7.71 -1.31
C PHE A 58 5.14 8.98 -1.71
N ILE A 59 4.54 9.79 -2.58
CA ILE A 59 5.17 11.03 -3.07
C ILE A 59 5.35 12.03 -1.92
N ASN A 60 4.35 12.10 -1.03
CA ASN A 60 4.42 12.97 0.13
C ASN A 60 3.89 12.23 1.37
N ASP A 61 4.15 12.82 2.54
CA ASP A 61 3.74 12.24 3.82
C ASP A 61 2.47 12.87 4.40
N ARG A 62 1.79 13.74 3.64
CA ARG A 62 0.72 14.58 4.16
C ARG A 62 -0.43 13.81 4.81
N TYR A 63 -0.85 12.70 4.20
CA TYR A 63 -2.01 11.94 4.66
C TYR A 63 -1.65 10.58 5.23
N LEU A 64 -0.43 10.43 5.74
CA LEU A 64 -0.03 9.20 6.41
C LEU A 64 -0.40 9.20 7.90
N GLY A 65 -0.49 10.38 8.49
CA GLY A 65 -0.98 10.54 9.86
C GLY A 65 0.08 10.39 10.95
N GLY A 66 -0.28 10.77 12.18
CA GLY A 66 0.60 10.70 13.32
C GLY A 66 0.87 9.27 13.81
N GLU A 67 0.04 8.31 13.40
CA GLU A 67 0.21 6.91 13.76
C GLU A 67 0.99 6.12 12.71
N PHE A 68 1.58 6.81 11.73
CA PHE A 68 2.34 6.17 10.68
C PHE A 68 3.69 5.70 11.21
N ARG A 69 3.78 4.40 11.47
CA ARG A 69 4.97 3.75 12.01
C ARG A 69 4.88 2.26 11.72
N VAL A 70 5.94 1.52 12.00
CA VAL A 70 5.90 0.06 11.92
C VAL A 70 4.74 -0.44 12.78
N GLY A 71 3.90 -1.30 12.19
CA GLY A 71 2.69 -1.78 12.82
C GLY A 71 1.43 -1.02 12.43
N ALA A 72 1.55 0.13 11.76
CA ALA A 72 0.38 0.87 11.31
C ALA A 72 -0.39 0.05 10.27
N LYS A 73 -1.69 -0.02 10.45
CA LYS A 73 -2.59 -0.74 9.53
C LYS A 73 -3.21 0.24 8.55
N PHE A 74 -3.52 -0.25 7.37
CA PHE A 74 -4.12 0.56 6.32
C PHE A 74 -4.95 -0.31 5.39
N THR A 75 -5.82 0.32 4.63
CA THR A 75 -6.49 -0.31 3.49
C THR A 75 -6.06 0.40 2.23
N PHE A 76 -6.30 -0.20 1.08
CA PHE A 76 -6.05 0.47 -0.18
C PHE A 76 -7.18 0.19 -1.16
N ASP A 77 -7.40 1.17 -2.04
CA ASP A 77 -8.59 1.24 -2.89
C ASP A 77 -8.22 1.34 -4.35
N GLU A 78 -9.10 0.82 -5.18
CA GLU A 78 -9.12 1.12 -6.60
C GLU A 78 -10.44 1.84 -6.88
N GLY A 79 -10.37 3.09 -7.33
CA GLY A 79 -11.57 3.93 -7.38
C GLY A 79 -12.09 4.16 -5.96
N SER A 80 -13.35 3.85 -5.72
CA SER A 80 -13.96 3.99 -4.40
C SER A 80 -14.10 2.65 -3.67
N GLU A 81 -13.55 1.56 -4.23
CA GLU A 81 -13.71 0.23 -3.66
C GLU A 81 -12.44 -0.22 -2.96
N VAL A 82 -12.56 -0.66 -1.71
CA VAL A 82 -11.42 -1.24 -0.96
C VAL A 82 -11.10 -2.60 -1.59
N ILE A 83 -9.87 -2.73 -2.06
CA ILE A 83 -9.40 -3.96 -2.70
C ILE A 83 -8.35 -4.70 -1.89
N GLY A 84 -7.88 -4.13 -0.79
CA GLY A 84 -6.90 -4.79 0.04
C GLY A 84 -6.62 -4.08 1.35
N GLU A 85 -5.77 -4.71 2.13
CA GLU A 85 -5.35 -4.21 3.43
C GLU A 85 -3.90 -4.57 3.67
N GLY A 86 -3.28 -3.88 4.62
CA GLY A 86 -1.89 -4.17 4.95
C GLY A 86 -1.45 -3.60 6.28
N ILE A 87 -0.20 -3.87 6.58
CA ILE A 87 0.46 -3.39 7.78
C ILE A 87 1.90 -2.99 7.42
N VAL A 88 2.34 -1.86 7.95
CA VAL A 88 3.71 -1.38 7.74
C VAL A 88 4.66 -2.29 8.52
N VAL A 89 5.62 -2.90 7.84
CA VAL A 89 6.59 -3.78 8.49
C VAL A 89 7.98 -3.15 8.60
N GLN A 90 8.29 -2.17 7.75
CA GLN A 90 9.57 -1.46 7.81
C GLN A 90 9.44 -0.11 7.12
N ILE A 91 10.04 0.92 7.69
CA ILE A 91 10.15 2.23 7.05
C ILE A 91 11.54 2.33 6.47
N LEU A 92 11.63 2.47 5.13
CA LEU A 92 12.90 2.49 4.42
C LEU A 92 13.44 3.89 4.25
N SER A 93 12.55 4.89 4.10
CA SER A 93 12.93 6.28 3.89
C SER A 93 11.78 7.20 4.29
N MET A 94 12.10 8.31 4.95
CA MET A 94 11.13 9.31 5.37
C MET A 94 11.56 10.71 4.90
N ASN A 95 12.13 10.80 3.74
CA ASN A 95 12.53 12.09 3.19
C ASN A 95 11.30 12.85 2.71
N SER A 96 11.01 13.96 3.33
CA SER A 96 9.90 14.83 2.93
C SER A 96 10.39 15.98 2.06
#